data_5d8429fbf95dae9843e4adb573575389
#
_entry.id   5d8429fbf95dae9843e4adb573575389
#
_cell.length_a   1.000
_cell.length_b   1.000
_cell.length_c   1.000
_cell.angle_alpha   90.00
_cell.angle_beta   90.00
_cell.angle_gamma   90.00
#
_symmetry.space_group_name_H-M   'P 1'
#
loop_
_entity.id
_entity.type
_entity.pdbx_description
1 polymer ?
#
loop_
_entity_poly.entity_id
_entity_poly.type
_entity_poly.pdbx_seq_one_letter_code
_entity_poly.pdbx_strand_id
1 'polypeptide(L)'
;MTRFAVAVRAVLVCVAPRVVAAADDPALSLTLKDHHFSPAEPSIPANTRVHVVVKNLDPTPAEFESDDFKAEKVVPPSREVSLTIGPLKPGSYEFHDEYHEDESKSRLIVK
;
A
#
# COMPACT_ATOMS: atom_id res chain seq x y z
N MET A 1 -6.74 -65.01 -33.22
CA MET A 1 -5.93 -64.38 -32.17
C MET A 1 -6.22 -62.91 -32.16
N THR A 2 -6.97 -62.45 -31.21
CA THR A 2 -7.30 -61.02 -31.03
C THR A 2 -6.21 -60.37 -30.20
N ARG A 3 -5.49 -59.45 -30.81
CA ARG A 3 -4.56 -58.62 -30.06
C ARG A 3 -5.31 -57.45 -29.48
N PHE A 4 -5.40 -57.39 -28.16
CA PHE A 4 -5.90 -56.23 -27.47
C PHE A 4 -4.77 -55.24 -27.37
N ALA A 5 -4.87 -54.12 -28.11
CA ALA A 5 -4.00 -52.97 -27.91
C ALA A 5 -4.54 -52.20 -26.69
N VAL A 6 -3.84 -52.31 -25.58
CA VAL A 6 -4.11 -51.46 -24.43
C VAL A 6 -3.56 -50.10 -24.76
N ALA A 7 -4.42 -49.18 -25.17
CA ALA A 7 -4.03 -47.79 -25.30
C ALA A 7 -3.85 -47.21 -23.89
N VAL A 8 -2.61 -47.12 -23.42
CA VAL A 8 -2.29 -46.37 -22.23
C VAL A 8 -2.44 -44.92 -22.57
N ARG A 9 -3.58 -44.34 -22.25
CA ARG A 9 -3.73 -42.91 -22.28
C ARG A 9 -2.87 -42.31 -21.13
N ALA A 10 -1.73 -41.80 -21.49
CA ALA A 10 -0.98 -40.94 -20.58
C ALA A 10 -1.82 -39.67 -20.35
N VAL A 11 -2.46 -39.57 -19.19
CA VAL A 11 -3.07 -38.33 -18.77
C VAL A 11 -1.94 -37.42 -18.37
N LEU A 12 -1.54 -36.55 -19.30
CA LEU A 12 -0.60 -35.45 -18.96
C LEU A 12 -1.38 -34.50 -18.05
N VAL A 13 -1.23 -34.66 -16.75
CA VAL A 13 -1.69 -33.65 -15.79
C VAL A 13 -0.74 -32.49 -15.92
N CYS A 14 -1.13 -31.51 -16.75
CA CYS A 14 -0.43 -30.23 -16.80
C CYS A 14 -0.71 -29.50 -15.49
N VAL A 15 0.16 -29.68 -14.51
CA VAL A 15 0.18 -28.82 -13.31
C VAL A 15 0.77 -27.50 -13.77
N ALA A 16 -0.12 -26.57 -14.19
CA ALA A 16 0.31 -25.20 -14.38
C ALA A 16 0.92 -24.71 -13.07
N PRO A 17 2.15 -24.15 -13.07
CA PRO A 17 2.67 -23.55 -11.86
C PRO A 17 1.68 -22.48 -11.42
N ARG A 18 1.05 -22.69 -10.29
CA ARG A 18 0.31 -21.63 -9.63
C ARG A 18 1.37 -20.58 -9.28
N VAL A 19 1.37 -19.50 -10.03
CA VAL A 19 1.94 -18.26 -9.52
C VAL A 19 1.05 -17.92 -8.32
N VAL A 20 1.47 -18.33 -7.13
CA VAL A 20 0.93 -17.75 -5.92
C VAL A 20 1.38 -16.31 -6.00
N ALA A 21 0.51 -15.43 -6.52
CA ALA A 21 0.70 -14.02 -6.30
C ALA A 21 0.95 -13.87 -4.81
N ALA A 22 2.12 -13.31 -4.42
CA ALA A 22 2.34 -12.91 -3.06
C ALA A 22 1.06 -12.21 -2.62
N ALA A 23 0.49 -12.64 -1.48
CA ALA A 23 -0.71 -12.00 -0.95
C ALA A 23 -0.50 -10.50 -1.08
N ASP A 24 -1.44 -9.81 -1.74
CA ASP A 24 -1.34 -8.39 -1.95
C ASP A 24 -1.07 -7.73 -0.60
N ASP A 25 -0.07 -6.86 -0.54
CA ASP A 25 0.21 -6.10 0.66
C ASP A 25 -1.04 -5.27 1.02
N PRO A 26 -1.33 -5.08 2.32
CA PRO A 26 -2.43 -4.20 2.72
C PRO A 26 -2.25 -2.81 2.12
N ALA A 27 -3.35 -2.15 1.83
CA ALA A 27 -3.37 -0.81 1.28
C ALA A 27 -4.02 0.17 2.26
N LEU A 28 -3.42 1.34 2.39
CA LEU A 28 -3.97 2.47 3.11
C LEU A 28 -4.25 3.60 2.11
N SER A 29 -5.47 4.11 2.12
CA SER A 29 -5.85 5.25 1.30
C SER A 29 -5.99 6.50 2.17
N LEU A 30 -5.23 7.53 1.84
CA LEU A 30 -5.28 8.85 2.48
C LEU A 30 -5.76 9.88 1.47
N THR A 31 -6.63 10.76 1.93
CA THR A 31 -7.09 11.92 1.14
C THR A 31 -6.61 13.19 1.83
N LEU A 32 -6.03 14.10 1.08
CA LEU A 32 -5.67 15.44 1.55
C LEU A 32 -6.64 16.45 0.95
N LYS A 33 -7.32 17.19 1.81
CA LYS A 33 -8.24 18.25 1.43
C LYS A 33 -8.17 19.39 2.44
N ASP A 34 -8.09 20.62 1.93
CA ASP A 34 -7.94 21.82 2.75
C ASP A 34 -6.77 21.68 3.76
N HIS A 35 -5.67 21.05 3.29
CA HIS A 35 -4.45 20.77 4.06
C HIS A 35 -4.64 19.78 5.23
N HIS A 36 -5.72 19.02 5.26
CA HIS A 36 -5.98 18.01 6.26
C HIS A 36 -6.04 16.61 5.66
N PHE A 37 -5.37 15.66 6.29
CA PHE A 37 -5.47 14.25 5.93
C PHE A 37 -6.74 13.60 6.49
N SER A 38 -7.33 12.75 5.69
CA SER A 38 -8.46 11.92 6.09
C SER A 38 -8.21 10.45 5.67
N PRO A 39 -8.27 9.51 6.59
CA PRO A 39 -8.41 9.66 8.03
C PRO A 39 -7.19 10.34 8.68
N ALA A 40 -7.40 11.08 9.76
CA ALA A 40 -6.33 11.77 10.49
C ALA A 40 -5.49 10.83 11.36
N GLU A 41 -6.06 9.71 11.77
CA GLU A 41 -5.39 8.68 12.55
C GLU A 41 -5.60 7.30 11.92
N PRO A 42 -5.04 7.05 10.72
CA PRO A 42 -5.14 5.74 10.09
C PRO A 42 -4.40 4.67 10.89
N SER A 43 -4.89 3.45 10.81
CA SER A 43 -4.26 2.30 11.44
C SER A 43 -3.77 1.31 10.38
N ILE A 44 -2.58 0.79 10.60
CA ILE A 44 -2.00 -0.26 9.75
C ILE A 44 -1.47 -1.42 10.59
N PRO A 45 -1.36 -2.62 10.02
CA PRO A 45 -0.79 -3.75 10.74
C PRO A 45 0.72 -3.57 11.01
N ALA A 46 1.16 -4.00 12.19
CA ALA A 46 2.57 -4.01 12.56
C ALA A 46 3.37 -5.02 11.75
N ASN A 47 4.65 -4.77 11.60
CA ASN A 47 5.62 -5.68 10.97
C ASN A 47 5.22 -6.12 9.57
N THR A 48 4.50 -5.27 8.86
CA THR A 48 3.92 -5.54 7.55
C THR A 48 4.21 -4.38 6.62
N ARG A 49 4.59 -4.69 5.41
CA ARG A 49 4.72 -3.68 4.36
C ARG A 49 3.33 -3.26 3.90
N VAL A 50 3.10 -1.96 3.78
CA VAL A 50 1.80 -1.38 3.44
C VAL A 50 1.95 -0.44 2.24
N HIS A 51 1.08 -0.60 1.26
CA HIS A 51 0.96 0.35 0.16
C HIS A 51 0.08 1.52 0.58
N VAL A 52 0.62 2.72 0.49
CA VAL A 52 -0.10 3.95 0.82
C VAL A 52 -0.41 4.70 -0.45
N VAL A 53 -1.67 5.02 -0.65
CA VAL A 53 -2.12 5.91 -1.74
C VAL A 53 -2.51 7.24 -1.10
N VAL A 54 -1.90 8.31 -1.55
CA VAL A 54 -2.20 9.66 -1.11
C VAL A 54 -2.84 10.42 -2.24
N LYS A 55 -4.10 10.82 -2.06
CA LYS A 55 -4.86 11.59 -3.02
C LYS A 55 -4.94 13.05 -2.57
N ASN A 56 -4.35 13.94 -3.35
CA ASN A 56 -4.40 15.37 -3.09
C ASN A 56 -5.60 15.98 -3.81
N LEU A 57 -6.61 16.42 -3.06
CA LEU A 57 -7.79 17.08 -3.59
C LEU A 57 -7.64 18.61 -3.62
N ASP A 58 -6.51 19.13 -3.15
CA ASP A 58 -6.24 20.55 -3.15
C ASP A 58 -5.70 21.03 -4.51
N PRO A 59 -5.90 22.31 -4.85
CA PRO A 59 -5.37 22.90 -6.06
C PRO A 59 -3.87 23.24 -5.95
N THR A 60 -3.26 23.00 -4.80
CA THR A 60 -1.85 23.25 -4.52
C THR A 60 -1.10 21.94 -4.30
N PRO A 61 0.21 21.90 -4.60
CA PRO A 61 1.00 20.70 -4.34
C PRO A 61 1.14 20.45 -2.84
N ALA A 62 1.34 19.20 -2.49
CA ALA A 62 1.64 18.75 -1.13
C ALA A 62 2.91 17.91 -1.13
N GLU A 63 3.55 17.79 0.00
CA GLU A 63 4.63 16.85 0.22
C GLU A 63 4.29 15.98 1.43
N PHE A 64 3.95 14.72 1.14
CA PHE A 64 3.75 13.73 2.18
C PHE A 64 5.08 13.40 2.81
N GLU A 65 5.21 13.64 4.11
CA GLU A 65 6.47 13.47 4.83
C GLU A 65 6.26 12.88 6.21
N SER A 66 7.19 12.03 6.59
CA SER A 66 7.34 11.55 7.95
C SER A 66 8.81 11.38 8.28
N ASP A 67 9.27 12.07 9.30
CA ASP A 67 10.60 11.84 9.88
C ASP A 67 10.63 10.54 10.69
N ASP A 68 9.49 10.16 11.26
CA ASP A 68 9.39 8.98 12.12
C ASP A 68 9.56 7.67 11.35
N PHE A 69 8.99 7.57 10.16
CA PHE A 69 9.14 6.38 9.32
C PHE A 69 9.84 6.63 7.98
N LYS A 70 10.52 7.76 7.86
CA LYS A 70 11.42 8.07 6.73
C LYS A 70 10.73 8.03 5.37
N ALA A 71 9.59 8.68 5.25
CA ALA A 71 8.88 8.82 3.99
C ALA A 71 8.90 10.27 3.51
N GLU A 72 9.00 10.43 2.20
CA GLU A 72 8.95 11.73 1.52
C GLU A 72 8.43 11.54 0.10
N LYS A 73 7.32 12.18 -0.24
CA LYS A 73 6.72 12.08 -1.56
C LYS A 73 5.93 13.33 -1.91
N VAL A 74 6.30 13.99 -3.01
CA VAL A 74 5.52 15.11 -3.54
C VAL A 74 4.25 14.58 -4.20
N VAL A 75 3.13 15.21 -3.86
CA VAL A 75 1.81 14.89 -4.41
C VAL A 75 1.33 16.11 -5.20
N PRO A 76 1.36 16.08 -6.54
CA PRO A 76 0.90 17.21 -7.36
C PRO A 76 -0.57 17.54 -7.09
N PRO A 77 -0.98 18.79 -7.39
CA PRO A 77 -2.38 19.20 -7.24
C PRO A 77 -3.33 18.27 -7.99
N SER A 78 -4.46 17.93 -7.37
CA SER A 78 -5.53 17.14 -7.98
C SER A 78 -5.08 15.75 -8.50
N ARG A 79 -3.99 15.21 -7.94
CA ARG A 79 -3.43 13.91 -8.32
C ARG A 79 -3.26 13.01 -7.12
N GLU A 80 -3.01 11.75 -7.41
CA GLU A 80 -2.64 10.77 -6.40
C GLU A 80 -1.26 10.17 -6.69
N VAL A 81 -0.59 9.79 -5.62
CA VAL A 81 0.67 9.06 -5.67
C VAL A 81 0.59 7.85 -4.76
N SER A 82 1.44 6.88 -5.01
CA SER A 82 1.58 5.74 -4.12
C SER A 82 3.00 5.60 -3.63
N LEU A 83 3.13 5.12 -2.41
CA LEU A 83 4.41 4.78 -1.80
C LEU A 83 4.22 3.56 -0.91
N THR A 84 5.33 2.94 -0.56
CA THR A 84 5.33 1.79 0.34
C THR A 84 5.97 2.20 1.66
N ILE A 85 5.34 1.86 2.77
CA ILE A 85 5.87 2.10 4.10
C ILE A 85 5.95 0.80 4.90
N GLY A 86 6.85 0.79 5.89
CA GLY A 86 7.05 -0.38 6.74
C GLY A 86 8.00 -1.41 6.13
N PRO A 87 8.16 -2.54 6.82
CA PRO A 87 7.51 -2.92 8.10
C PRO A 87 7.85 -1.99 9.26
N LEU A 88 6.86 -1.64 10.06
CA LEU A 88 7.02 -0.82 11.27
C LEU A 88 6.66 -1.60 12.51
N LYS A 89 7.32 -1.28 13.61
CA LYS A 89 6.97 -1.80 14.92
C LYS A 89 5.68 -1.17 15.43
N PRO A 90 4.92 -1.82 16.32
CA PRO A 90 3.77 -1.20 16.96
C PRO A 90 4.13 0.14 17.60
N GLY A 91 3.30 1.15 17.39
CA GLY A 91 3.53 2.48 17.91
C GLY A 91 2.70 3.53 17.18
N SER A 92 2.97 4.78 17.52
CA SER A 92 2.36 5.95 16.91
C SER A 92 3.45 6.76 16.21
N TYR A 93 3.18 7.10 14.95
CA TYR A 93 4.14 7.77 14.07
C TYR A 93 3.50 9.01 13.47
N GLU A 94 4.21 10.13 13.47
CA GLU A 94 3.70 11.36 12.87
C GLU A 94 3.95 11.38 11.38
N PHE A 95 3.00 11.94 10.63
CA PHE A 95 3.16 12.34 9.23
C PHE A 95 2.42 13.65 8.99
N HIS A 96 2.81 14.35 7.95
CA HIS A 96 2.24 15.66 7.62
C HIS A 96 2.48 16.01 6.15
N ASP A 97 1.89 17.11 5.72
CA ASP A 97 2.25 17.80 4.48
C ASP A 97 3.30 18.87 4.83
N GLU A 98 4.51 18.69 4.34
CA GLU A 98 5.63 19.59 4.66
C GLU A 98 5.38 21.04 4.22
N TYR A 99 4.58 21.22 3.19
CA TYR A 99 4.24 22.57 2.73
C TYR A 99 3.21 23.26 3.63
N HIS A 100 2.51 22.52 4.46
CA HIS A 100 1.49 23.00 5.40
C HIS A 100 1.53 22.20 6.70
N GLU A 101 2.71 22.12 7.30
CA GLU A 101 2.99 21.23 8.43
C GLU A 101 2.03 21.40 9.59
N ASP A 102 1.79 22.62 10.05
CA ASP A 102 0.99 22.87 11.25
C ASP A 102 -0.47 22.47 11.08
N GLU A 103 -1.01 22.58 9.87
CA GLU A 103 -2.41 22.26 9.58
C GLU A 103 -2.63 20.78 9.31
N SER A 104 -1.59 20.08 8.87
CA SER A 104 -1.69 18.71 8.32
C SER A 104 -1.21 17.61 9.24
N LYS A 105 -0.69 17.93 10.43
CA LYS A 105 -0.16 16.92 11.36
C LYS A 105 -1.17 15.83 11.64
N SER A 106 -0.72 14.59 11.45
CA SER A 106 -1.53 13.39 11.57
C SER A 106 -0.72 12.27 12.23
N ARG A 107 -1.40 11.22 12.66
CA ARG A 107 -0.75 10.09 13.30
C ARG A 107 -1.09 8.78 12.61
N LEU A 108 -0.07 8.01 12.33
CA LEU A 108 -0.21 6.63 11.88
C LEU A 108 -0.14 5.71 13.10
N ILE A 109 -1.19 4.94 13.32
CA ILE A 109 -1.26 3.98 14.40
C ILE A 109 -0.89 2.60 13.85
N VAL A 110 0.16 2.02 14.41
CA VAL A 110 0.65 0.70 14.02
C VAL A 110 0.40 -0.27 15.17
N LYS A 111 -0.38 -1.31 14.90
CA LYS A 111 -0.79 -2.29 15.92
C LYS A 111 -1.05 -3.70 15.39
#